data_9bda41923e4bc51314853adc23d0b2f4
#
_entry.id   9bda41923e4bc51314853adc23d0b2f4
#
_cell.length_a   1.000
_cell.length_b   1.000
_cell.length_c   1.000
_cell.angle_alpha   90.00
_cell.angle_beta   90.00
_cell.angle_gamma   90.00
#
_symmetry.space_group_name_H-M   'P 1'
#
loop_
_entity.id
_entity.type
_entity.pdbx_description
1 polymer ?
#
loop_
_entity_poly.entity_id
_entity_poly.type
_entity_poly.pdbx_seq_one_letter_code
_entity_poly.pdbx_strand_id
1 'polypeptide(L)'
;MTLEPRYAEGYGEGDLESVHGWDAARIGFTSENDSDSFSFHVLFHHPGASHEDQAVQSAMIETVSPMAESEHVSIEYPWFTNEVNRTELISSVNPEWTRVKIEVNLDRDGSKALLKEHFDNLVLPDDAPEGMDKWVTDNLAIDVTFDLTLKDELIQAELLAAPLTLIILLLVFGSLVAAGLPVLSGVFTVLAAVGIVTGL
;
A
#
# COMPACT_ATOMS: atom_id res chain seq x y z
N MET A 1 19.21 -16.22 -13.64
CA MET A 1 19.36 -15.98 -12.19
C MET A 1 19.07 -14.50 -12.03
N THR A 2 17.80 -14.16 -11.84
CA THR A 2 17.32 -12.79 -11.69
C THR A 2 17.61 -12.37 -10.24
N LEU A 3 18.49 -11.39 -10.07
CA LEU A 3 18.69 -10.74 -8.78
C LEU A 3 17.55 -9.74 -8.59
N GLU A 4 16.50 -10.16 -7.93
CA GLU A 4 15.46 -9.24 -7.48
C GLU A 4 16.03 -8.30 -6.40
N PRO A 5 15.71 -7.00 -6.46
CA PRO A 5 16.18 -6.05 -5.46
C PRO A 5 15.55 -6.34 -4.11
N ARG A 6 16.36 -6.84 -3.17
CA ARG A 6 15.94 -7.31 -1.84
C ARG A 6 15.52 -6.24 -0.84
N TYR A 7 15.46 -4.97 -1.22
CA TYR A 7 15.06 -3.89 -0.29
C TYR A 7 13.60 -3.45 -0.42
N ALA A 8 12.86 -4.01 -1.37
CA ALA A 8 11.43 -3.73 -1.52
C ALA A 8 10.55 -4.65 -0.68
N GLU A 9 11.15 -5.69 -0.09
CA GLU A 9 10.41 -6.65 0.70
C GLU A 9 10.55 -6.29 2.18
N GLY A 10 9.43 -5.98 2.78
CA GLY A 10 9.37 -5.72 4.21
C GLY A 10 10.03 -6.82 5.03
N TYR A 11 10.09 -6.68 6.32
CA TYR A 11 10.77 -7.46 7.37
C TYR A 11 10.76 -9.01 7.26
N GLY A 12 10.92 -9.60 6.10
CA GLY A 12 10.77 -11.03 5.86
C GLY A 12 11.84 -11.72 5.06
N GLU A 13 12.86 -11.00 4.55
CA GLU A 13 13.92 -11.66 3.76
C GLU A 13 15.30 -11.55 4.38
N GLY A 14 15.92 -12.70 4.57
CA GLY A 14 17.26 -12.85 5.06
C GLY A 14 17.38 -14.03 6.03
N ASP A 15 18.59 -14.42 6.32
CA ASP A 15 18.93 -15.44 7.32
C ASP A 15 18.87 -14.82 8.75
N LEU A 16 17.68 -14.31 9.13
CA LEU A 16 17.41 -13.74 10.42
C LEU A 16 16.57 -14.71 11.26
N GLU A 17 16.85 -14.84 12.53
CA GLU A 17 16.10 -15.71 13.46
C GLU A 17 14.60 -15.38 13.48
N SER A 18 14.23 -14.10 13.30
CA SER A 18 12.86 -13.66 13.18
C SER A 18 12.16 -14.18 11.93
N VAL A 19 12.88 -14.33 10.81
CA VAL A 19 12.36 -14.93 9.56
C VAL A 19 12.12 -16.40 9.75
N HIS A 20 13.07 -17.12 10.32
CA HIS A 20 12.89 -18.54 10.66
C HIS A 20 11.75 -18.78 11.65
N GLY A 21 11.60 -17.89 12.64
CA GLY A 21 10.49 -17.91 13.57
C GLY A 21 9.14 -17.70 12.88
N TRP A 22 9.07 -16.76 11.94
CA TRP A 22 7.87 -16.49 11.15
C TRP A 22 7.54 -17.65 10.20
N ASP A 23 8.53 -18.21 9.50
CA ASP A 23 8.33 -19.37 8.64
C ASP A 23 7.89 -20.60 9.42
N ALA A 24 8.48 -20.85 10.59
CA ALA A 24 8.07 -21.93 11.48
C ALA A 24 6.64 -21.73 12.00
N ALA A 25 6.26 -20.51 12.35
CA ALA A 25 4.91 -20.18 12.76
C ALA A 25 3.93 -20.37 11.60
N ARG A 26 4.28 -19.94 10.40
CA ARG A 26 3.48 -20.13 9.19
C ARG A 26 3.23 -21.60 8.91
N ILE A 27 4.27 -22.44 8.91
CA ILE A 27 4.16 -23.89 8.71
C ILE A 27 3.34 -24.57 9.82
N GLY A 28 3.44 -24.09 11.06
CA GLY A 28 2.77 -24.70 12.21
C GLY A 28 1.31 -24.27 12.40
N PHE A 29 0.91 -23.11 11.89
CA PHE A 29 -0.40 -22.50 12.17
C PHE A 29 -1.24 -22.23 10.92
N THR A 30 -0.68 -22.36 9.70
CA THR A 30 -1.48 -22.27 8.47
C THR A 30 -2.22 -23.58 8.22
N SER A 31 -3.52 -23.47 7.95
CA SER A 31 -4.29 -24.60 7.43
C SER A 31 -3.90 -24.88 5.96
N GLU A 32 -4.07 -26.12 5.50
CA GLU A 32 -3.80 -26.54 4.10
C GLU A 32 -4.55 -25.72 3.02
N ASN A 33 -5.37 -24.74 3.42
CA ASN A 33 -6.14 -23.84 2.57
C ASN A 33 -5.61 -22.39 2.56
N ASP A 34 -4.41 -22.12 3.08
CA ASP A 34 -3.79 -20.83 2.90
C ASP A 34 -3.32 -20.70 1.44
N SER A 35 -4.28 -20.35 0.61
CA SER A 35 -4.00 -19.77 -0.70
C SER A 35 -3.13 -18.52 -0.47
N ASP A 36 -2.19 -18.23 -1.38
CA ASP A 36 -1.41 -16.99 -1.44
C ASP A 36 -2.36 -15.77 -1.63
N SER A 37 -3.30 -15.59 -0.72
CA SER A 37 -4.28 -14.50 -0.74
C SER A 37 -3.90 -13.46 0.31
N PHE A 38 -3.93 -12.21 -0.10
CA PHE A 38 -3.71 -11.06 0.76
C PHE A 38 -5.02 -10.33 0.96
N SER A 39 -5.28 -9.92 2.19
CA SER A 39 -6.49 -9.16 2.49
C SER A 39 -6.16 -7.78 3.06
N PHE A 40 -7.06 -6.84 2.81
CA PHE A 40 -7.09 -5.55 3.45
C PHE A 40 -8.53 -5.14 3.71
N HIS A 41 -8.71 -4.13 4.56
CA HIS A 41 -10.04 -3.63 4.91
C HIS A 41 -10.19 -2.17 4.49
N VAL A 42 -11.40 -1.84 4.03
CA VAL A 42 -11.86 -0.46 3.96
C VAL A 42 -12.76 -0.23 5.16
N LEU A 43 -12.31 0.62 6.07
CA LEU A 43 -13.03 1.01 7.28
C LEU A 43 -13.91 2.21 6.95
N PHE A 44 -15.15 2.17 7.44
CA PHE A 44 -16.13 3.23 7.28
C PHE A 44 -16.63 3.70 8.64
N HIS A 45 -16.79 5.00 8.78
CA HIS A 45 -17.47 5.65 9.88
C HIS A 45 -18.70 6.37 9.33
N HIS A 46 -19.86 6.06 9.85
CA HIS A 46 -21.15 6.60 9.40
C HIS A 46 -21.95 7.13 10.62
N PRO A 47 -21.60 8.33 11.11
CA PRO A 47 -22.17 8.88 12.34
C PRO A 47 -23.69 9.06 12.23
N GLY A 48 -24.40 8.58 13.25
CA GLY A 48 -25.87 8.69 13.32
C GLY A 48 -26.64 7.80 12.34
N ALA A 49 -25.96 6.94 11.58
CA ALA A 49 -26.56 6.00 10.64
C ALA A 49 -26.22 4.54 11.00
N SER A 50 -26.89 3.61 10.38
CA SER A 50 -26.64 2.18 10.55
C SER A 50 -26.01 1.59 9.29
N HIS A 51 -25.17 0.58 9.45
CA HIS A 51 -24.69 -0.24 8.33
C HIS A 51 -25.83 -0.96 7.57
N GLU A 52 -27.06 -0.99 8.12
CA GLU A 52 -28.26 -1.52 7.48
C GLU A 52 -28.95 -0.47 6.59
N ASP A 53 -28.61 0.80 6.73
CA ASP A 53 -29.19 1.88 5.93
C ASP A 53 -28.75 1.76 4.46
N GLN A 54 -29.73 1.80 3.56
CA GLN A 54 -29.49 1.62 2.14
C GLN A 54 -28.48 2.64 1.57
N ALA A 55 -28.54 3.89 2.04
CA ALA A 55 -27.61 4.92 1.60
C ALA A 55 -26.16 4.61 2.02
N VAL A 56 -25.95 4.11 3.25
CA VAL A 56 -24.65 3.67 3.76
C VAL A 56 -24.13 2.48 2.95
N GLN A 57 -25.00 1.48 2.73
CA GLN A 57 -24.63 0.31 1.91
C GLN A 57 -24.25 0.68 0.49
N SER A 58 -25.03 1.56 -0.16
CA SER A 58 -24.74 2.02 -1.51
C SER A 58 -23.39 2.75 -1.58
N ALA A 59 -23.12 3.64 -0.64
CA ALA A 59 -21.85 4.35 -0.57
C ALA A 59 -20.65 3.41 -0.35
N MET A 60 -20.80 2.39 0.53
CA MET A 60 -19.75 1.37 0.74
C MET A 60 -19.49 0.57 -0.54
N ILE A 61 -20.55 0.11 -1.23
CA ILE A 61 -20.42 -0.68 -2.46
C ILE A 61 -19.74 0.15 -3.54
N GLU A 62 -20.15 1.40 -3.74
CA GLU A 62 -19.59 2.28 -4.76
C GLU A 62 -18.12 2.60 -4.47
N THR A 63 -17.78 2.85 -3.20
CA THR A 63 -16.38 3.10 -2.77
C THR A 63 -15.43 1.97 -3.15
N VAL A 64 -15.85 0.71 -3.01
CA VAL A 64 -15.01 -0.46 -3.28
C VAL A 64 -15.19 -1.03 -4.67
N SER A 65 -16.14 -0.49 -5.47
CA SER A 65 -16.45 -0.98 -6.81
C SER A 65 -15.25 -1.04 -7.77
N PRO A 66 -14.25 -0.12 -7.71
CA PRO A 66 -13.06 -0.24 -8.55
C PRO A 66 -12.30 -1.56 -8.35
N MET A 67 -12.31 -2.11 -7.12
CA MET A 67 -11.68 -3.40 -6.86
C MET A 67 -12.51 -4.59 -7.34
N ALA A 68 -13.83 -4.44 -7.42
CA ALA A 68 -14.75 -5.50 -7.83
C ALA A 68 -14.63 -5.86 -9.33
N GLU A 69 -13.98 -5.03 -10.13
CA GLU A 69 -13.77 -5.28 -11.55
C GLU A 69 -12.72 -6.37 -11.83
N SER A 70 -11.86 -6.67 -10.84
CA SER A 70 -10.82 -7.70 -10.97
C SER A 70 -11.35 -9.09 -10.64
N GLU A 71 -11.09 -10.07 -11.49
CA GLU A 71 -11.41 -11.48 -11.25
C GLU A 71 -10.64 -12.10 -10.08
N HIS A 72 -9.57 -11.47 -9.64
CA HIS A 72 -8.74 -11.92 -8.52
C HIS A 72 -9.21 -11.38 -7.17
N VAL A 73 -10.31 -10.63 -7.13
CA VAL A 73 -10.78 -9.95 -5.93
C VAL A 73 -12.09 -10.58 -5.43
N SER A 74 -12.14 -10.83 -4.14
CA SER A 74 -13.35 -11.19 -3.41
C SER A 74 -13.65 -10.12 -2.36
N ILE A 75 -14.89 -9.66 -2.31
CA ILE A 75 -15.32 -8.60 -1.39
C ILE A 75 -16.36 -9.16 -0.43
N GLU A 76 -16.09 -9.06 0.88
CA GLU A 76 -17.00 -9.43 1.94
C GLU A 76 -17.62 -8.17 2.56
N TYR A 77 -18.94 -8.09 2.49
CA TYR A 77 -19.73 -7.02 3.10
C TYR A 77 -20.40 -7.50 4.40
N PRO A 78 -20.60 -6.62 5.40
CA PRO A 78 -21.21 -6.99 6.69
C PRO A 78 -22.59 -7.65 6.59
N TRP A 79 -23.35 -7.33 5.56
CA TRP A 79 -24.72 -7.80 5.36
C TRP A 79 -24.84 -9.08 4.51
N PHE A 80 -23.78 -9.49 3.81
CA PHE A 80 -23.77 -10.68 2.97
C PHE A 80 -22.97 -11.84 3.55
N THR A 81 -22.40 -11.66 4.73
CA THR A 81 -21.54 -12.68 5.34
C THR A 81 -22.28 -13.48 6.41
N ASN A 82 -21.69 -14.60 6.82
CA ASN A 82 -22.22 -15.41 7.92
C ASN A 82 -22.07 -14.68 9.28
N GLU A 83 -22.78 -15.15 10.33
CA GLU A 83 -22.76 -14.50 11.65
C GLU A 83 -21.36 -14.37 12.26
N VAL A 84 -20.46 -15.31 11.98
CA VAL A 84 -19.09 -15.29 12.52
C VAL A 84 -18.27 -14.15 11.90
N ASN A 85 -18.27 -14.05 10.58
CA ASN A 85 -17.54 -12.99 9.87
C ASN A 85 -18.21 -11.62 10.08
N ARG A 86 -19.54 -11.60 10.26
CA ARG A 86 -20.28 -10.36 10.54
C ARG A 86 -19.80 -9.67 11.81
N THR A 87 -19.50 -10.42 12.88
CA THR A 87 -18.97 -9.85 14.13
C THR A 87 -17.57 -9.26 13.97
N GLU A 88 -16.83 -9.67 12.95
CA GLU A 88 -15.53 -9.10 12.63
C GLU A 88 -15.64 -7.83 11.78
N LEU A 89 -16.70 -7.71 10.97
CA LEU A 89 -16.90 -6.59 10.06
C LEU A 89 -17.66 -5.40 10.67
N ILE A 90 -18.32 -5.59 11.80
CA ILE A 90 -19.07 -4.56 12.52
C ILE A 90 -18.44 -4.37 13.89
N SER A 91 -18.17 -3.12 14.27
CA SER A 91 -17.64 -2.84 15.60
C SER A 91 -18.67 -3.19 16.69
N SER A 92 -18.28 -4.05 17.64
CA SER A 92 -19.09 -4.39 18.82
C SER A 92 -19.16 -3.27 19.85
N VAL A 93 -18.26 -2.29 19.76
CA VAL A 93 -18.15 -1.14 20.69
C VAL A 93 -18.98 0.05 20.19
N ASN A 94 -18.89 0.33 18.91
CA ASN A 94 -19.64 1.42 18.27
C ASN A 94 -20.11 0.97 16.88
N PRO A 95 -21.42 0.70 16.71
CA PRO A 95 -21.99 0.18 15.46
C PRO A 95 -21.93 1.19 14.29
N GLU A 96 -21.54 2.45 14.53
CA GLU A 96 -21.26 3.43 13.47
C GLU A 96 -19.95 3.14 12.73
N TRP A 97 -19.17 2.15 13.20
CA TRP A 97 -17.96 1.71 12.55
C TRP A 97 -18.15 0.33 11.94
N THR A 98 -17.95 0.28 10.64
CA THR A 98 -17.98 -0.96 9.86
C THR A 98 -16.79 -1.06 8.94
N ARG A 99 -16.48 -2.27 8.51
CA ARG A 99 -15.43 -2.50 7.54
C ARG A 99 -15.89 -3.46 6.45
N VAL A 100 -15.39 -3.27 5.26
CA VAL A 100 -15.51 -4.19 4.13
C VAL A 100 -14.17 -4.87 3.97
N LYS A 101 -14.15 -6.21 3.96
CA LYS A 101 -12.94 -6.99 3.72
C LYS A 101 -12.78 -7.21 2.22
N ILE A 102 -11.61 -6.93 1.73
CA ILE A 102 -11.21 -7.18 0.35
C ILE A 102 -10.08 -8.20 0.36
N GLU A 103 -10.30 -9.33 -0.28
CA GLU A 103 -9.33 -10.40 -0.40
C GLU A 103 -8.85 -10.48 -1.85
N VAL A 104 -7.53 -10.49 -2.04
CA VAL A 104 -6.88 -10.50 -3.35
C VAL A 104 -6.14 -11.83 -3.49
N ASN A 105 -6.57 -12.64 -4.46
CA ASN A 105 -6.02 -13.96 -4.76
C ASN A 105 -4.84 -13.85 -5.75
N LEU A 106 -3.80 -13.14 -5.33
CA LEU A 106 -2.53 -12.97 -6.03
C LEU A 106 -1.41 -13.10 -5.00
N ASP A 107 -0.18 -13.27 -5.46
CA ASP A 107 0.99 -13.12 -4.62
C ASP A 107 1.10 -11.70 -4.05
N ARG A 108 2.04 -11.47 -3.14
CA ARG A 108 2.17 -10.18 -2.45
C ARG A 108 2.39 -9.02 -3.42
N ASP A 109 3.25 -9.20 -4.41
CA ASP A 109 3.60 -8.15 -5.37
C ASP A 109 2.44 -7.85 -6.30
N GLY A 110 1.73 -8.86 -6.78
CA GLY A 110 0.51 -8.71 -7.56
C GLY A 110 -0.61 -8.04 -6.78
N SER A 111 -0.81 -8.43 -5.52
CA SER A 111 -1.81 -7.81 -4.63
C SER A 111 -1.50 -6.35 -4.35
N LYS A 112 -0.23 -6.03 -4.11
CA LYS A 112 0.25 -4.66 -3.91
C LYS A 112 0.10 -3.81 -5.16
N ALA A 113 0.45 -4.36 -6.34
CA ALA A 113 0.31 -3.67 -7.62
C ALA A 113 -1.17 -3.36 -7.93
N LEU A 114 -2.05 -4.33 -7.72
CA LEU A 114 -3.49 -4.16 -7.93
C LEU A 114 -4.08 -3.11 -6.99
N LEU A 115 -3.77 -3.16 -5.69
CA LEU A 115 -4.24 -2.15 -4.75
C LEU A 115 -3.69 -0.76 -5.10
N LYS A 116 -2.42 -0.66 -5.49
CA LYS A 116 -1.79 0.61 -5.87
C LYS A 116 -2.46 1.24 -7.09
N GLU A 117 -2.85 0.43 -8.08
CA GLU A 117 -3.56 0.89 -9.28
C GLU A 117 -4.92 1.50 -8.96
N HIS A 118 -5.63 0.93 -7.99
CA HIS A 118 -6.99 1.35 -7.63
C HIS A 118 -7.05 2.23 -6.38
N PHE A 119 -5.93 2.47 -5.69
CA PHE A 119 -5.90 3.13 -4.38
C PHE A 119 -6.55 4.51 -4.38
N ASP A 120 -6.24 5.33 -5.39
CA ASP A 120 -6.78 6.68 -5.53
C ASP A 120 -8.27 6.69 -5.96
N ASN A 121 -8.77 5.57 -6.47
CA ASN A 121 -10.16 5.40 -6.89
C ASN A 121 -11.07 4.89 -5.76
N LEU A 122 -10.48 4.45 -4.63
CA LEU A 122 -11.24 4.06 -3.44
C LEU A 122 -11.72 5.33 -2.71
N VAL A 123 -12.66 6.04 -3.28
CA VAL A 123 -13.20 7.31 -2.75
C VAL A 123 -14.69 7.17 -2.41
N LEU A 124 -15.15 7.92 -1.40
CA LEU A 124 -16.58 8.02 -1.13
C LEU A 124 -17.28 8.72 -2.29
N PRO A 125 -18.47 8.25 -2.72
CA PRO A 125 -19.27 8.94 -3.73
C PRO A 125 -19.77 10.29 -3.21
N ASP A 126 -20.09 11.20 -4.13
CA ASP A 126 -20.53 12.57 -3.80
C ASP A 126 -21.88 12.60 -3.06
N ASP A 127 -22.68 11.54 -3.21
CA ASP A 127 -23.97 11.37 -2.55
C ASP A 127 -23.90 10.51 -1.28
N ALA A 128 -22.71 10.23 -0.80
CA ALA A 128 -22.51 9.53 0.47
C ALA A 128 -23.20 10.28 1.62
N PRO A 129 -23.69 9.57 2.66
CA PRO A 129 -24.29 10.18 3.84
C PRO A 129 -23.39 11.25 4.45
N GLU A 130 -23.99 12.36 4.90
CA GLU A 130 -23.24 13.49 5.48
C GLU A 130 -22.41 13.05 6.70
N GLY A 131 -21.15 13.40 6.71
CA GLY A 131 -20.21 13.04 7.76
C GLY A 131 -19.68 11.61 7.69
N MET A 132 -19.99 10.87 6.62
CA MET A 132 -19.38 9.56 6.39
C MET A 132 -17.92 9.71 5.97
N ASP A 133 -17.04 8.96 6.64
CA ASP A 133 -15.60 8.89 6.37
C ASP A 133 -15.16 7.47 6.02
N LYS A 134 -14.02 7.34 5.32
CA LYS A 134 -13.41 6.06 4.98
C LYS A 134 -11.90 6.05 5.15
N TRP A 135 -11.34 4.89 5.46
CA TRP A 135 -9.90 4.63 5.52
C TRP A 135 -9.59 3.25 4.94
N VAL A 136 -8.50 3.16 4.20
CA VAL A 136 -7.95 1.86 3.77
C VAL A 136 -6.91 1.45 4.79
N THR A 137 -6.96 0.22 5.29
CA THR A 137 -6.16 -0.24 6.44
C THR A 137 -5.60 -1.64 6.20
N ASP A 138 -4.78 -2.12 7.12
CA ASP A 138 -3.97 -3.33 7.11
C ASP A 138 -2.60 -3.19 6.40
N ASN A 139 -1.79 -4.23 6.57
CA ASN A 139 -0.40 -4.23 6.14
C ASN A 139 -0.23 -3.91 4.64
N LEU A 140 -1.08 -4.50 3.79
CA LEU A 140 -1.02 -4.24 2.35
C LEU A 140 -1.30 -2.77 2.01
N ALA A 141 -2.29 -2.18 2.66
CA ALA A 141 -2.64 -0.78 2.48
C ALA A 141 -1.56 0.17 3.02
N ILE A 142 -0.95 -0.18 4.16
CA ILE A 142 0.17 0.57 4.74
C ILE A 142 1.36 0.55 3.78
N ASP A 143 1.72 -0.62 3.24
CA ASP A 143 2.81 -0.76 2.29
C ASP A 143 2.59 0.09 1.02
N VAL A 144 1.36 0.08 0.47
CA VAL A 144 1.01 0.89 -0.71
C VAL A 144 1.06 2.38 -0.39
N THR A 145 0.46 2.80 0.74
CA THR A 145 0.47 4.21 1.16
C THR A 145 1.88 4.71 1.38
N PHE A 146 2.73 3.90 2.02
CA PHE A 146 4.13 4.22 2.24
C PHE A 146 4.89 4.43 0.92
N ASP A 147 4.71 3.51 -0.04
CA ASP A 147 5.34 3.63 -1.36
C ASP A 147 4.90 4.89 -2.12
N LEU A 148 3.60 5.21 -2.08
CA LEU A 148 3.05 6.39 -2.76
C LEU A 148 3.58 7.68 -2.12
N THR A 149 3.52 7.76 -0.78
CA THR A 149 3.95 8.94 -0.04
C THR A 149 5.47 9.16 -0.14
N LEU A 150 6.27 8.10 0.04
CA LEU A 150 7.73 8.22 -0.06
C LEU A 150 8.17 8.68 -1.45
N LYS A 151 7.55 8.16 -2.50
CA LYS A 151 7.90 8.55 -3.85
C LYS A 151 7.70 10.05 -4.08
N ASP A 152 6.55 10.59 -3.63
CA ASP A 152 6.24 11.99 -3.81
C ASP A 152 7.10 12.91 -2.92
N GLU A 153 7.34 12.53 -1.67
CA GLU A 153 8.19 13.26 -0.75
C GLU A 153 9.66 13.28 -1.20
N LEU A 154 10.17 12.15 -1.71
CA LEU A 154 11.53 12.07 -2.24
C LEU A 154 11.69 12.96 -3.47
N ILE A 155 10.75 12.94 -4.41
CA ILE A 155 10.79 13.81 -5.60
C ILE A 155 10.76 15.29 -5.20
N GLN A 156 9.92 15.67 -4.24
CA GLN A 156 9.86 17.06 -3.75
C GLN A 156 11.14 17.47 -3.04
N ALA A 157 11.69 16.60 -2.20
CA ALA A 157 12.96 16.86 -1.51
C ALA A 157 14.12 17.01 -2.50
N GLU A 158 14.18 16.17 -3.52
CA GLU A 158 15.22 16.23 -4.56
C GLU A 158 15.09 17.50 -5.41
N LEU A 159 13.86 17.90 -5.77
CA LEU A 159 13.59 19.12 -6.53
C LEU A 159 14.05 20.38 -5.80
N LEU A 160 14.01 20.39 -4.48
CA LEU A 160 14.53 21.48 -3.65
C LEU A 160 16.02 21.38 -3.40
N ALA A 161 16.52 20.18 -3.11
CA ALA A 161 17.92 19.96 -2.74
C ALA A 161 18.87 20.09 -3.94
N ALA A 162 18.49 19.60 -5.11
CA ALA A 162 19.36 19.62 -6.29
C ALA A 162 19.77 21.02 -6.74
N PRO A 163 18.86 22.01 -6.92
CA PRO A 163 19.25 23.35 -7.29
C PRO A 163 20.06 24.05 -6.20
N LEU A 164 19.70 23.87 -4.91
CA LEU A 164 20.45 24.42 -3.81
C LEU A 164 21.88 23.88 -3.76
N THR A 165 22.04 22.59 -3.92
CA THR A 165 23.35 21.93 -3.98
C THR A 165 24.17 22.46 -5.16
N LEU A 166 23.56 22.65 -6.33
CA LEU A 166 24.24 23.20 -7.50
C LEU A 166 24.71 24.65 -7.26
N ILE A 167 23.88 25.48 -6.63
CA ILE A 167 24.26 26.86 -6.27
C ILE A 167 25.45 26.87 -5.31
N ILE A 168 25.43 26.04 -4.28
CA ILE A 168 26.54 25.93 -3.33
C ILE A 168 27.82 25.46 -4.03
N LEU A 169 27.71 24.45 -4.89
CA LEU A 169 28.87 23.97 -5.67
C LEU A 169 29.43 25.05 -6.61
N LEU A 170 28.57 25.84 -7.26
CA LEU A 170 29.00 26.97 -8.08
C LEU A 170 29.73 28.03 -7.26
N LEU A 171 29.26 28.35 -6.08
CA LEU A 171 29.92 29.32 -5.18
C LEU A 171 31.27 28.81 -4.69
N VAL A 172 31.39 27.54 -4.36
CA VAL A 172 32.63 26.94 -3.84
C VAL A 172 33.66 26.76 -4.94
N PHE A 173 33.27 26.28 -6.09
CA PHE A 173 34.22 25.98 -7.20
C PHE A 173 34.40 27.15 -8.16
N GLY A 174 33.57 28.16 -8.14
CA GLY A 174 33.66 29.36 -8.99
C GLY A 174 33.52 29.09 -10.50
N SER A 175 33.16 27.85 -10.88
CA SER A 175 33.03 27.42 -12.27
C SER A 175 31.96 26.36 -12.44
N LEU A 176 31.13 26.51 -13.45
CA LEU A 176 30.08 25.55 -13.79
C LEU A 176 30.66 24.16 -14.14
N VAL A 177 31.80 24.14 -14.82
CA VAL A 177 32.48 22.88 -15.20
C VAL A 177 33.02 22.15 -13.96
N ALA A 178 33.67 22.89 -13.06
CA ALA A 178 34.20 22.31 -11.82
C ALA A 178 33.09 21.86 -10.87
N ALA A 179 31.99 22.61 -10.78
CA ALA A 179 30.81 22.24 -9.99
C ALA A 179 30.05 21.03 -10.59
N GLY A 180 30.11 20.86 -11.91
CA GLY A 180 29.47 19.74 -12.60
C GLY A 180 30.15 18.39 -12.40
N LEU A 181 31.45 18.35 -12.14
CA LEU A 181 32.21 17.12 -11.98
C LEU A 181 31.72 16.23 -10.82
N PRO A 182 31.51 16.76 -9.59
CA PRO A 182 30.94 15.95 -8.50
C PRO A 182 29.53 15.43 -8.81
N VAL A 183 28.70 16.24 -9.46
CA VAL A 183 27.34 15.84 -9.84
C VAL A 183 27.37 14.71 -10.86
N LEU A 184 28.19 14.84 -11.91
CA LEU A 184 28.36 13.79 -12.90
C LEU A 184 28.93 12.50 -12.29
N SER A 185 29.91 12.59 -11.41
CA SER A 185 30.45 11.40 -10.74
C SER A 185 29.37 10.71 -9.86
N GLY A 186 28.53 11.48 -9.18
CA GLY A 186 27.39 10.95 -8.42
C GLY A 186 26.40 10.21 -9.33
N VAL A 187 26.01 10.82 -10.44
CA VAL A 187 25.11 10.18 -11.41
C VAL A 187 25.71 8.87 -11.96
N PHE A 188 27.00 8.87 -12.35
CA PHE A 188 27.64 7.64 -12.80
C PHE A 188 27.72 6.58 -11.73
N THR A 189 27.93 6.95 -10.48
CA THR A 189 27.95 6.00 -9.36
C THR A 189 26.60 5.35 -9.17
N VAL A 190 25.51 6.14 -9.20
CA VAL A 190 24.14 5.62 -9.09
C VAL A 190 23.81 4.70 -10.27
N LEU A 191 24.10 5.11 -11.50
CA LEU A 191 23.88 4.28 -12.68
C LEU A 191 24.66 2.96 -12.62
N ALA A 192 25.92 3.01 -12.17
CA ALA A 192 26.73 1.79 -12.00
C ALA A 192 26.15 0.88 -10.92
N ALA A 193 25.71 1.43 -9.79
CA ALA A 193 25.08 0.67 -8.72
C ALA A 193 23.78 0.00 -9.18
N VAL A 194 22.91 0.74 -9.87
CA VAL A 194 21.67 0.20 -10.45
C VAL A 194 21.99 -0.88 -11.47
N GLY A 195 22.95 -0.66 -12.37
CA GLY A 195 23.38 -1.65 -13.37
C GLY A 195 23.86 -2.96 -12.73
N ILE A 196 24.62 -2.87 -11.61
CA ILE A 196 25.09 -4.07 -10.88
C ILE A 196 23.91 -4.79 -10.24
N VAL A 197 22.98 -4.06 -9.64
CA VAL A 197 21.81 -4.64 -8.95
C VAL A 197 20.83 -5.27 -9.93
N THR A 198 20.63 -4.67 -11.11
CA THR A 198 19.74 -5.20 -12.15
C THR A 198 20.37 -6.28 -13.03
N GLY A 199 21.65 -6.59 -12.82
CA GLY A 199 22.32 -7.69 -13.52
C GLY A 199 22.66 -7.40 -14.99
N LEU A 200 22.87 -6.14 -15.33
CA LEU A 200 23.41 -5.72 -16.62
C LEU A 200 24.84 -6.23 -16.82
#